data_1f21c3fa97fb28eee9fb909885e3c0c7
#
_entry.id   1f21c3fa97fb28eee9fb909885e3c0c7
#
_cell.length_a   1.000
_cell.length_b   1.000
_cell.length_c   1.000
_cell.angle_alpha   90.00
_cell.angle_beta   90.00
_cell.angle_gamma   90.00
#
_symmetry.space_group_name_H-M   'P 1'
#
loop_
_entity.id
_entity.type
_entity.pdbx_description
1 polymer ?
#
loop_
_entity_poly.entity_id
_entity_poly.type
_entity_poly.pdbx_seq_one_letter_code
_entity_poly.pdbx_strand_id
1 'polypeptide(L)' 'SRSFQMNVDVMNTAKSMMQRILTLGQQ' A
#
# COMPACT_ATOMS: atom_id res chain seq x y z
N SER A 1 -9.11 -14.28 10.66
CA SER A 1 -8.72 -13.68 11.91
C SER A 1 -8.31 -12.23 11.70
N ARG A 2 -8.27 -11.47 12.78
CA ARG A 2 -7.96 -10.05 12.71
C ARG A 2 -6.53 -9.79 12.27
N SER A 3 -5.61 -10.62 12.75
CA SER A 3 -4.20 -10.45 12.40
C SER A 3 -3.98 -10.59 10.91
N PHE A 4 -4.63 -11.58 10.30
CA PHE A 4 -4.56 -11.78 8.87
C PHE A 4 -5.14 -10.57 8.14
N GLN A 5 -6.30 -10.11 8.60
CA GLN A 5 -6.97 -8.97 7.98
C GLN A 5 -6.10 -7.72 8.04
N MET A 6 -5.50 -7.46 9.19
CA MET A 6 -4.66 -6.29 9.37
C MET A 6 -3.41 -6.35 8.49
N ASN A 7 -2.83 -7.54 8.36
CA ASN A 7 -1.66 -7.70 7.50
C ASN A 7 -1.99 -7.40 6.05
N VAL A 8 -3.13 -7.89 5.59
CA VAL A 8 -3.57 -7.63 4.22
C VAL A 8 -3.85 -6.14 4.02
N ASP A 9 -4.45 -5.50 5.02
CA ASP A 9 -4.74 -4.07 4.94
C ASP A 9 -3.45 -3.25 4.84
N VAL A 10 -2.43 -3.65 5.62
CA VAL A 10 -1.13 -2.96 5.59
C VAL A 10 -0.48 -3.11 4.22
N MET A 11 -0.56 -4.32 3.64
CA MET A 11 0.00 -4.54 2.31
C MET A 11 -0.70 -3.69 1.26
N ASN A 12 -2.03 -3.60 1.33
CA ASN A 12 -2.78 -2.80 0.39
C ASN A 12 -2.44 -1.32 0.53
N THR A 13 -2.29 -0.85 1.76
CA THR A 13 -1.92 0.54 2.02
C THR A 13 -0.52 0.84 1.49
N ALA A 14 0.43 -0.07 1.73
CA ALA A 14 1.79 0.11 1.22
C ALA A 14 1.82 0.16 -0.30
N LYS A 15 1.04 -0.70 -0.94
CA LYS A 15 0.94 -0.70 -2.41
C LYS A 15 0.39 0.63 -2.92
N SER A 16 -0.60 1.16 -2.23
CA SER A 16 -1.20 2.45 -2.61
C SER A 16 -0.19 3.57 -2.49
N MET A 17 0.61 3.55 -1.42
CA MET A 17 1.64 4.56 -1.21
C MET A 17 2.71 4.48 -2.30
N MET A 18 3.12 3.28 -2.68
CA MET A 18 4.12 3.10 -3.72
C MET A 18 3.63 3.65 -5.06
N GLN A 19 2.36 3.47 -5.37
CA GLN A 19 1.80 4.01 -6.60
C GLN A 19 1.89 5.53 -6.65
N ARG A 20 1.68 6.18 -5.51
CA ARG A 20 1.79 7.63 -5.44
C ARG A 20 3.23 8.09 -5.66
N ILE A 21 4.18 7.35 -5.09
CA ILE A 21 5.59 7.66 -5.27
C ILE A 21 5.98 7.53 -6.73
N LEU A 22 5.52 6.48 -7.40
CA LEU A 22 5.78 6.28 -8.81
C LEU A 22 5.22 7.42 -9.65
N THR A 23 4.00 7.85 -9.33
CA THR A 23 3.37 8.94 -10.06
C THR A 23 4.17 10.23 -9.92
N LEU A 24 4.65 10.52 -8.71
CA LEU A 24 5.47 11.71 -8.47
C LEU A 24 6.79 11.64 -9.24
N GLY A 25 7.36 10.44 -9.31
CA GLY A 25 8.63 10.26 -10.02
C GLY A 25 8.52 10.44 -11.52
N GLN A 26 7.31 10.27 -12.07
CA GLN A 26 7.09 10.37 -13.50
C GLN A 26 6.64 11.77 -13.94
N GLN A 27 6.38 12.62 -12.97
CA GLN A 27 6.06 14.01 -13.32
C GLN A 27 7.34 14.80 -13.73
#